data_35511b7e494ce0a324b246cd59248322
#
_entry.id   35511b7e494ce0a324b246cd59248322
#
_cell.length_a   1.000
_cell.length_b   1.000
_cell.length_c   1.000
_cell.angle_alpha   90.00
_cell.angle_beta   90.00
_cell.angle_gamma   90.00
#
_symmetry.space_group_name_H-M   'P 1'
#
loop_
_entity.id
_entity.type
_entity.pdbx_description
1 polymer ?
#
loop_
_entity_poly.entity_id
_entity_poly.type
_entity_poly.pdbx_seq_one_letter_code
_entity_poly.pdbx_strand_id
1 'polypeptide(L)'
;MCFGDSLTAGFQAPTADNPRGVMTPYGSFLQELIGSVVRVSVSGVCGELTGEMVTRFRPVVLAQQPTHVVILGGTNDLGWNRAPADIMRNLLEMYELALAEGITPVPVTVPSVRVGDDLRSEEGRRWFAEHLDRRRQLNGLILGYAQSKRLAAFDLFAATLEPDSQQLADRYSNDGLHLTTSGYRLIADRLYQEVFARDELSEPRGE
;
A
#
# COMPACT_ATOMS: atom_id res chain seq x y z
N MET A 1 0.60 1.39 -12.88
CA MET A 1 -0.73 0.99 -12.32
C MET A 1 -0.63 0.93 -10.81
N CYS A 2 -1.68 1.36 -10.07
CA CYS A 2 -1.80 1.15 -8.62
C CYS A 2 -2.76 -0.03 -8.39
N PHE A 3 -2.30 -1.08 -7.70
CA PHE A 3 -3.03 -2.33 -7.50
C PHE A 3 -3.04 -2.70 -6.01
N GLY A 4 -4.21 -3.04 -5.44
CA GLY A 4 -4.32 -3.35 -4.02
C GLY A 4 -5.75 -3.36 -3.48
N ASP A 5 -5.85 -3.17 -2.16
CA ASP A 5 -7.09 -3.20 -1.39
C ASP A 5 -7.78 -1.82 -1.27
N SER A 6 -8.50 -1.58 -0.16
CA SER A 6 -9.18 -0.31 0.15
C SER A 6 -8.22 0.89 0.21
N LEU A 7 -6.97 0.67 0.64
CA LEU A 7 -5.96 1.74 0.68
C LEU A 7 -5.54 2.17 -0.73
N THR A 8 -5.58 1.27 -1.69
CA THR A 8 -5.35 1.60 -3.10
C THR A 8 -6.60 2.21 -3.74
N ALA A 9 -7.79 1.72 -3.40
CA ALA A 9 -9.05 2.32 -3.81
C ALA A 9 -9.25 3.75 -3.29
N GLY A 10 -8.52 4.13 -2.23
CA GLY A 10 -8.59 5.45 -1.62
C GLY A 10 -9.77 5.64 -0.68
N PHE A 11 -10.26 4.54 -0.07
CA PHE A 11 -11.41 4.60 0.84
C PHE A 11 -11.06 5.43 2.08
N GLN A 12 -11.93 6.37 2.41
CA GLN A 12 -11.92 7.13 3.67
C GLN A 12 -13.18 6.77 4.47
N ALA A 13 -12.99 6.49 5.75
CA ALA A 13 -14.12 6.21 6.63
C ALA A 13 -15.10 7.40 6.72
N PRO A 14 -16.40 7.13 6.92
CA PRO A 14 -17.39 8.17 7.17
C PRO A 14 -17.01 9.10 8.32
N THR A 15 -17.32 10.39 8.15
CA THR A 15 -17.18 11.42 9.18
C THR A 15 -18.50 12.20 9.31
N ALA A 16 -18.61 13.06 10.32
CA ALA A 16 -19.79 13.91 10.50
C ALA A 16 -20.05 14.78 9.26
N ASP A 17 -18.97 15.29 8.63
CA ASP A 17 -19.05 16.13 7.44
C ASP A 17 -19.27 15.32 6.16
N ASN A 18 -18.96 14.03 6.20
CA ASN A 18 -19.08 13.13 5.06
C ASN A 18 -19.58 11.74 5.48
N PRO A 19 -20.88 11.59 5.76
CA PRO A 19 -21.46 10.38 6.35
C PRO A 19 -21.46 9.15 5.42
N ARG A 20 -21.14 9.31 4.14
CA ARG A 20 -21.04 8.19 3.18
C ARG A 20 -19.59 7.73 2.96
N GLY A 21 -18.62 8.44 3.55
CA GLY A 21 -17.21 8.25 3.19
C GLY A 21 -16.89 8.83 1.80
N VAL A 22 -15.64 8.78 1.41
CA VAL A 22 -15.16 9.21 0.08
C VAL A 22 -14.14 8.22 -0.45
N MET A 23 -13.96 8.27 -1.76
CA MET A 23 -12.88 7.57 -2.46
C MET A 23 -11.91 8.62 -3.03
N THR A 24 -10.67 8.63 -2.52
CA THR A 24 -9.60 9.54 -2.98
C THR A 24 -8.33 8.74 -3.23
N PRO A 25 -8.27 7.94 -4.31
CA PRO A 25 -7.15 7.06 -4.56
C PRO A 25 -5.85 7.86 -4.74
N TYR A 26 -4.77 7.43 -4.10
CA TYR A 26 -3.46 8.06 -4.24
C TYR A 26 -2.96 8.08 -5.70
N GLY A 27 -3.41 7.14 -6.52
CA GLY A 27 -3.09 7.12 -7.95
C GLY A 27 -3.61 8.34 -8.71
N SER A 28 -4.70 8.99 -8.26
CA SER A 28 -5.18 10.25 -8.85
C SER A 28 -4.22 11.39 -8.55
N PHE A 29 -3.74 11.51 -7.32
CA PHE A 29 -2.73 12.51 -6.95
C PHE A 29 -1.37 12.23 -7.62
N LEU A 30 -1.01 10.96 -7.76
CA LEU A 30 0.19 10.57 -8.50
C LEU A 30 0.08 10.95 -9.98
N GLN A 31 -1.11 10.83 -10.59
CA GLN A 31 -1.35 11.28 -11.97
C GLN A 31 -1.16 12.80 -12.12
N GLU A 32 -1.60 13.58 -11.11
CA GLU A 32 -1.39 15.05 -11.10
C GLU A 32 0.12 15.39 -11.09
N LEU A 33 0.92 14.65 -10.31
CA LEU A 33 2.37 14.87 -10.18
C LEU A 33 3.17 14.43 -11.41
N ILE A 34 2.83 13.30 -12.01
CA ILE A 34 3.51 12.76 -13.20
C ILE A 34 3.11 13.54 -14.47
N GLY A 35 1.93 14.16 -14.46
CA GLY A 35 1.41 14.86 -15.63
C GLY A 35 0.79 13.93 -16.66
N SER A 36 0.62 14.42 -17.90
CA SER A 36 -0.15 13.74 -18.95
C SER A 36 0.66 12.76 -19.81
N VAL A 37 1.98 12.72 -19.66
CA VAL A 37 2.87 11.88 -20.47
C VAL A 37 2.71 10.40 -20.13
N VAL A 38 2.46 10.09 -18.86
CA VAL A 38 2.27 8.73 -18.36
C VAL A 38 0.86 8.58 -17.78
N ARG A 39 0.21 7.48 -18.11
CA ARG A 39 -1.12 7.17 -17.57
C ARG A 39 -1.01 6.38 -16.26
N VAL A 40 -1.62 6.88 -15.18
CA VAL A 40 -1.80 6.18 -13.92
C VAL A 40 -3.20 5.56 -13.86
N SER A 41 -3.29 4.24 -13.79
CA SER A 41 -4.55 3.52 -13.56
C SER A 41 -4.61 2.98 -12.14
N VAL A 42 -5.82 2.89 -11.58
CA VAL A 42 -6.08 2.43 -10.21
C VAL A 42 -7.00 1.22 -10.24
N SER A 43 -6.62 0.18 -9.52
CA SER A 43 -7.40 -1.04 -9.33
C SER A 43 -7.29 -1.50 -7.87
N GLY A 44 -8.08 -0.85 -7.00
CA GLY A 44 -8.23 -1.20 -5.59
C GLY A 44 -9.59 -1.82 -5.31
N VAL A 45 -9.64 -2.85 -4.45
CA VAL A 45 -10.89 -3.51 -4.02
C VAL A 45 -10.96 -3.52 -2.50
N CYS A 46 -11.99 -2.87 -1.94
CA CYS A 46 -12.15 -2.76 -0.49
C CYS A 46 -12.33 -4.14 0.16
N GLY A 47 -11.61 -4.38 1.26
CA GLY A 47 -11.67 -5.63 2.04
C GLY A 47 -10.89 -6.80 1.43
N GLU A 48 -10.26 -6.62 0.27
CA GLU A 48 -9.60 -7.70 -0.46
C GLU A 48 -8.40 -8.28 0.30
N LEU A 49 -8.32 -9.60 0.33
CA LEU A 49 -7.17 -10.34 0.86
C LEU A 49 -6.11 -10.58 -0.22
N THR A 50 -4.86 -10.78 0.18
CA THR A 50 -3.77 -10.99 -0.79
C THR A 50 -3.98 -12.22 -1.68
N GLY A 51 -4.62 -13.28 -1.19
CA GLY A 51 -4.99 -14.45 -2.02
C GLY A 51 -6.00 -14.13 -3.12
N GLU A 52 -6.93 -13.20 -2.86
CA GLU A 52 -7.89 -12.71 -3.87
C GLU A 52 -7.19 -11.78 -4.86
N MET A 53 -6.27 -10.93 -4.38
CA MET A 53 -5.41 -10.10 -5.23
C MET A 53 -4.63 -10.94 -6.25
N VAL A 54 -4.03 -12.07 -5.83
CA VAL A 54 -3.35 -13.03 -6.73
C VAL A 54 -4.28 -13.50 -7.83
N THR A 55 -5.51 -13.88 -7.49
CA THR A 55 -6.49 -14.40 -8.46
C THR A 55 -6.80 -13.40 -9.57
N ARG A 56 -6.95 -12.11 -9.24
CA ARG A 56 -7.24 -11.07 -10.23
C ARG A 56 -6.01 -10.42 -10.85
N PHE A 57 -4.80 -10.75 -10.39
CA PHE A 57 -3.57 -10.10 -10.88
C PHE A 57 -3.38 -10.26 -12.39
N ARG A 58 -3.53 -11.49 -12.91
CA ARG A 58 -3.39 -11.76 -14.35
C ARG A 58 -4.42 -11.01 -15.20
N PRO A 59 -5.75 -11.11 -14.98
CA PRO A 59 -6.73 -10.43 -15.81
C PRO A 59 -6.74 -8.90 -15.66
N VAL A 60 -6.21 -8.37 -14.57
CA VAL A 60 -6.23 -6.93 -14.31
C VAL A 60 -4.89 -6.27 -14.61
N VAL A 61 -3.78 -6.82 -14.12
CA VAL A 61 -2.45 -6.21 -14.27
C VAL A 61 -1.78 -6.70 -15.54
N LEU A 62 -1.59 -8.01 -15.69
CA LEU A 62 -0.84 -8.54 -16.83
C LEU A 62 -1.54 -8.26 -18.16
N ALA A 63 -2.88 -8.30 -18.20
CA ALA A 63 -3.64 -7.99 -19.43
C ALA A 63 -3.50 -6.52 -19.89
N GLN A 64 -3.14 -5.59 -18.99
CA GLN A 64 -2.95 -4.18 -19.33
C GLN A 64 -1.49 -3.81 -19.60
N GLN A 65 -0.54 -4.71 -19.34
CA GLN A 65 0.90 -4.52 -19.58
C GLN A 65 1.42 -3.14 -19.12
N PRO A 66 1.20 -2.73 -17.86
CA PRO A 66 1.76 -1.47 -17.39
C PRO A 66 3.29 -1.58 -17.30
N THR A 67 4.03 -0.48 -17.45
CA THR A 67 5.48 -0.46 -17.20
C THR A 67 5.82 -0.73 -15.75
N HIS A 68 5.00 -0.22 -14.83
CA HIS A 68 5.16 -0.35 -13.38
C HIS A 68 3.85 -0.72 -12.72
N VAL A 69 3.92 -1.54 -11.67
CA VAL A 69 2.77 -1.84 -10.80
C VAL A 69 3.12 -1.61 -9.33
N VAL A 70 2.49 -0.61 -8.73
CA VAL A 70 2.55 -0.37 -7.28
C VAL A 70 1.61 -1.35 -6.60
N ILE A 71 2.13 -2.20 -5.71
CA ILE A 71 1.36 -3.25 -5.05
C ILE A 71 1.31 -2.97 -3.54
N LEU A 72 0.11 -2.69 -3.04
CA LEU A 72 -0.20 -2.45 -1.63
C LEU A 72 -1.31 -3.38 -1.18
N GLY A 73 -0.99 -4.34 -0.31
CA GLY A 73 -1.94 -5.31 0.24
C GLY A 73 -1.40 -6.05 1.46
N GLY A 74 -2.29 -6.74 2.17
CA GLY A 74 -1.96 -7.52 3.36
C GLY A 74 -2.51 -6.95 4.67
N THR A 75 -3.02 -5.72 4.66
CA THR A 75 -3.64 -5.11 5.85
C THR A 75 -4.88 -5.91 6.32
N ASN A 76 -5.71 -6.37 5.38
CA ASN A 76 -6.89 -7.18 5.68
C ASN A 76 -6.51 -8.58 6.18
N ASP A 77 -5.51 -9.22 5.56
CA ASP A 77 -4.98 -10.51 6.00
C ASP A 77 -4.50 -10.45 7.46
N LEU A 78 -3.74 -9.40 7.82
CA LEU A 78 -3.30 -9.16 9.20
C LEU A 78 -4.48 -8.95 10.15
N GLY A 79 -5.54 -8.26 9.71
CA GLY A 79 -6.79 -8.12 10.46
C GLY A 79 -7.46 -9.48 10.76
N TRP A 80 -7.34 -10.44 9.85
CA TRP A 80 -7.78 -11.83 10.02
C TRP A 80 -6.74 -12.73 10.70
N ASN A 81 -5.71 -12.16 11.32
CA ASN A 81 -4.63 -12.88 12.00
C ASN A 81 -3.86 -13.87 11.10
N ARG A 82 -3.80 -13.64 9.79
CA ARG A 82 -2.97 -14.44 8.89
C ARG A 82 -1.49 -14.27 9.24
N ALA A 83 -0.72 -15.33 9.05
CA ALA A 83 0.72 -15.27 9.28
C ALA A 83 1.43 -14.39 8.23
N PRO A 84 2.38 -13.53 8.63
CA PRO A 84 3.13 -12.69 7.69
C PRO A 84 3.78 -13.45 6.54
N ALA A 85 4.25 -14.66 6.78
CA ALA A 85 4.85 -15.52 5.75
C ALA A 85 3.84 -15.96 4.68
N ASP A 86 2.58 -16.21 5.04
CA ASP A 86 1.54 -16.58 4.08
C ASP A 86 1.13 -15.39 3.23
N ILE A 87 1.01 -14.21 3.85
CA ILE A 87 0.76 -12.95 3.14
C ILE A 87 1.89 -12.67 2.16
N MET A 88 3.13 -12.77 2.63
CA MET A 88 4.30 -12.53 1.79
C MET A 88 4.38 -13.51 0.61
N ARG A 89 3.97 -14.77 0.78
CA ARG A 89 3.92 -15.74 -0.34
C ARG A 89 3.01 -15.24 -1.46
N ASN A 90 1.83 -14.71 -1.13
CA ASN A 90 0.91 -14.15 -2.12
C ASN A 90 1.48 -12.89 -2.79
N LEU A 91 2.12 -12.00 -2.01
CA LEU A 91 2.79 -10.82 -2.55
C LEU A 91 3.94 -11.20 -3.48
N LEU A 92 4.76 -12.18 -3.08
CA LEU A 92 5.86 -12.70 -3.91
C LEU A 92 5.36 -13.25 -5.23
N GLU A 93 4.27 -14.01 -5.24
CA GLU A 93 3.67 -14.50 -6.47
C GLU A 93 3.35 -13.37 -7.44
N MET A 94 2.73 -12.28 -6.96
CA MET A 94 2.42 -11.12 -7.79
C MET A 94 3.68 -10.37 -8.26
N TYR A 95 4.69 -10.21 -7.40
CA TYR A 95 5.94 -9.57 -7.78
C TYR A 95 6.70 -10.37 -8.86
N GLU A 96 6.82 -11.68 -8.69
CA GLU A 96 7.51 -12.55 -9.64
C GLU A 96 6.72 -12.67 -10.97
N LEU A 97 5.39 -12.69 -10.92
CA LEU A 97 4.55 -12.63 -12.12
C LEU A 97 4.76 -11.33 -12.89
N ALA A 98 4.82 -10.18 -12.21
CA ALA A 98 5.11 -8.91 -12.84
C ALA A 98 6.49 -8.92 -13.53
N LEU A 99 7.52 -9.33 -12.80
CA LEU A 99 8.89 -9.39 -13.32
C LEU A 99 9.02 -10.33 -14.53
N ALA A 100 8.34 -11.48 -14.51
CA ALA A 100 8.35 -12.44 -15.61
C ALA A 100 7.74 -11.88 -16.90
N GLU A 101 6.83 -10.91 -16.77
CA GLU A 101 6.18 -10.22 -17.90
C GLU A 101 6.83 -8.87 -18.24
N GLY A 102 8.02 -8.57 -17.67
CA GLY A 102 8.73 -7.32 -17.91
C GLY A 102 8.10 -6.09 -17.25
N ILE A 103 7.18 -6.28 -16.31
CA ILE A 103 6.54 -5.22 -15.53
C ILE A 103 7.36 -5.00 -14.25
N THR A 104 7.74 -3.77 -13.94
CA THR A 104 8.47 -3.44 -12.71
C THR A 104 7.52 -3.35 -11.52
N PRO A 105 7.55 -4.27 -10.54
CA PRO A 105 6.76 -4.13 -9.32
C PRO A 105 7.40 -3.09 -8.39
N VAL A 106 6.55 -2.30 -7.75
CA VAL A 106 6.90 -1.35 -6.69
C VAL A 106 6.22 -1.82 -5.41
N PRO A 107 6.93 -2.58 -4.55
CA PRO A 107 6.40 -3.03 -3.27
C PRO A 107 6.14 -1.86 -2.32
N VAL A 108 5.01 -1.89 -1.61
CA VAL A 108 4.65 -0.91 -0.58
C VAL A 108 4.37 -1.64 0.72
N THR A 109 4.95 -1.16 1.83
CA THR A 109 4.68 -1.71 3.16
C THR A 109 3.27 -1.36 3.63
N VAL A 110 2.68 -2.21 4.49
CA VAL A 110 1.38 -1.90 5.11
C VAL A 110 1.56 -0.88 6.24
N PRO A 111 0.68 0.14 6.36
CA PRO A 111 0.78 1.13 7.44
C PRO A 111 0.53 0.50 8.81
N SER A 112 0.85 1.19 9.90
CA SER A 112 0.40 0.83 11.24
C SER A 112 -1.12 0.97 11.36
N VAL A 113 -1.67 0.57 12.49
CA VAL A 113 -3.06 0.86 12.86
C VAL A 113 -3.09 1.76 14.07
N ARG A 114 -4.18 2.48 14.27
CA ARG A 114 -4.46 3.19 15.51
C ARG A 114 -5.63 2.52 16.23
N VAL A 115 -5.43 2.22 17.48
CA VAL A 115 -6.46 1.71 18.38
C VAL A 115 -6.75 2.78 19.46
N GLY A 116 -8.01 3.01 19.71
CA GLY A 116 -8.45 4.02 20.67
C GLY A 116 -8.42 3.51 22.12
N ASP A 117 -9.58 3.45 22.73
CA ASP A 117 -9.76 3.10 24.14
C ASP A 117 -9.36 1.65 24.50
N ASP A 118 -9.22 0.76 23.52
CA ASP A 118 -8.79 -0.63 23.72
C ASP A 118 -7.43 -0.73 24.41
N LEU A 119 -6.55 0.26 24.22
CA LEU A 119 -5.25 0.31 24.91
C LEU A 119 -5.37 0.55 26.44
N ARG A 120 -6.54 0.90 26.96
CA ARG A 120 -6.79 1.01 28.40
C ARG A 120 -6.81 -0.37 29.08
N SER A 121 -7.18 -1.42 28.36
CA SER A 121 -7.15 -2.80 28.85
C SER A 121 -5.78 -3.46 28.65
N GLU A 122 -5.42 -4.43 29.48
CA GLU A 122 -4.22 -5.24 29.31
C GLU A 122 -4.32 -6.12 28.06
N GLU A 123 -5.49 -6.67 27.81
CA GLU A 123 -5.78 -7.49 26.63
C GLU A 123 -5.61 -6.69 25.33
N GLY A 124 -6.16 -5.47 25.28
CA GLY A 124 -6.02 -4.59 24.13
C GLY A 124 -4.56 -4.20 23.87
N ARG A 125 -3.79 -3.90 24.91
CA ARG A 125 -2.34 -3.62 24.76
C ARG A 125 -1.58 -4.84 24.24
N ARG A 126 -1.88 -6.03 24.71
CA ARG A 126 -1.25 -7.28 24.23
C ARG A 126 -1.62 -7.52 22.76
N TRP A 127 -2.90 -7.46 22.43
CA TRP A 127 -3.38 -7.59 21.05
C TRP A 127 -2.67 -6.61 20.10
N PHE A 128 -2.59 -5.33 20.48
CA PHE A 128 -1.93 -4.32 19.67
C PHE A 128 -0.44 -4.63 19.48
N ALA A 129 0.26 -5.02 20.55
CA ALA A 129 1.68 -5.37 20.46
C ALA A 129 1.92 -6.54 19.51
N GLU A 130 1.12 -7.61 19.61
CA GLU A 130 1.20 -8.78 18.72
C GLU A 130 0.84 -8.42 17.27
N HIS A 131 -0.18 -7.56 17.07
CA HIS A 131 -0.60 -7.12 15.76
C HIS A 131 0.45 -6.22 15.10
N LEU A 132 1.06 -5.32 15.87
CA LEU A 132 2.16 -4.46 15.41
C LEU A 132 3.40 -5.29 15.05
N ASP A 133 3.73 -6.30 15.84
CA ASP A 133 4.84 -7.20 15.56
C ASP A 133 4.65 -7.94 14.22
N ARG A 134 3.46 -8.50 13.96
CA ARG A 134 3.13 -9.10 12.66
C ARG A 134 3.23 -8.13 11.49
N ARG A 135 2.82 -6.86 11.67
CA ARG A 135 2.98 -5.82 10.63
C ARG A 135 4.45 -5.55 10.34
N ARG A 136 5.27 -5.43 11.39
CA ARG A 136 6.72 -5.24 11.24
C ARG A 136 7.39 -6.42 10.55
N GLN A 137 7.01 -7.65 10.91
CA GLN A 137 7.51 -8.85 10.25
C GLN A 137 7.17 -8.85 8.76
N LEU A 138 5.91 -8.59 8.39
CA LEU A 138 5.50 -8.51 6.99
C LEU A 138 6.27 -7.41 6.25
N ASN A 139 6.35 -6.23 6.82
CA ASN A 139 7.04 -5.08 6.21
C ASN A 139 8.55 -5.35 6.05
N GLY A 140 9.17 -6.02 7.01
CA GLY A 140 10.55 -6.49 6.89
C GLY A 140 10.76 -7.46 5.74
N LEU A 141 9.82 -8.38 5.51
CA LEU A 141 9.85 -9.31 4.38
C LEU A 141 9.68 -8.58 3.04
N ILE A 142 8.75 -7.63 2.95
CA ILE A 142 8.52 -6.80 1.75
C ILE A 142 9.78 -6.02 1.39
N LEU A 143 10.34 -5.27 2.34
CA LEU A 143 11.53 -4.45 2.10
C LEU A 143 12.78 -5.30 1.83
N GLY A 144 12.93 -6.43 2.53
CA GLY A 144 14.03 -7.37 2.31
C GLY A 144 13.99 -7.98 0.88
N TYR A 145 12.81 -8.32 0.40
CA TYR A 145 12.64 -8.77 -0.98
C TYR A 145 13.00 -7.66 -1.98
N ALA A 146 12.42 -6.46 -1.81
CA ALA A 146 12.71 -5.33 -2.68
C ALA A 146 14.23 -5.04 -2.77
N GLN A 147 14.92 -5.03 -1.62
CA GLN A 147 16.37 -4.86 -1.56
C GLN A 147 17.11 -5.97 -2.32
N SER A 148 16.73 -7.24 -2.12
CA SER A 148 17.36 -8.39 -2.78
C SER A 148 17.26 -8.36 -4.29
N LYS A 149 16.15 -7.83 -4.81
CA LYS A 149 15.87 -7.67 -6.24
C LYS A 149 16.30 -6.29 -6.80
N ARG A 150 16.81 -5.39 -5.97
CA ARG A 150 17.15 -4.01 -6.33
C ARG A 150 15.95 -3.24 -6.90
N LEU A 151 14.76 -3.50 -6.37
CA LEU A 151 13.53 -2.79 -6.71
C LEU A 151 13.39 -1.55 -5.85
N ALA A 152 12.88 -0.47 -6.43
CA ALA A 152 12.37 0.64 -5.65
C ALA A 152 11.16 0.18 -4.84
N ALA A 153 11.07 0.61 -3.58
CA ALA A 153 9.96 0.31 -2.68
C ALA A 153 9.60 1.53 -1.87
N PHE A 154 8.36 1.60 -1.40
CA PHE A 154 7.92 2.68 -0.52
C PHE A 154 7.55 2.15 0.87
N ASP A 155 8.20 2.70 1.91
CA ASP A 155 7.89 2.37 3.30
C ASP A 155 6.75 3.25 3.84
N LEU A 156 5.51 2.85 3.54
CA LEU A 156 4.31 3.53 4.02
C LEU A 156 4.16 3.42 5.55
N PHE A 157 4.65 2.32 6.15
CA PHE A 157 4.64 2.16 7.60
C PHE A 157 5.43 3.29 8.27
N ALA A 158 6.68 3.46 7.89
CA ALA A 158 7.55 4.50 8.45
C ALA A 158 7.02 5.91 8.14
N ALA A 159 6.46 6.13 6.94
CA ALA A 159 5.97 7.44 6.51
C ALA A 159 4.71 7.91 7.26
N THR A 160 3.92 6.98 7.81
CA THR A 160 2.64 7.30 8.48
C THR A 160 2.63 7.02 9.98
N LEU A 161 3.75 6.51 10.52
CA LEU A 161 3.89 6.13 11.92
C LEU A 161 3.97 7.36 12.83
N GLU A 162 3.30 7.31 13.97
CA GLU A 162 3.57 8.21 15.10
C GLU A 162 4.71 7.60 15.94
N PRO A 163 5.87 8.27 16.05
CA PRO A 163 7.07 7.65 16.63
C PRO A 163 6.89 7.17 18.08
N ASP A 164 6.20 7.95 18.92
CA ASP A 164 6.07 7.66 20.36
C ASP A 164 5.11 6.50 20.62
N SER A 165 3.95 6.52 19.97
CA SER A 165 2.91 5.50 20.17
C SER A 165 3.05 4.28 19.26
N GLN A 166 3.86 4.38 18.20
CA GLN A 166 3.99 3.37 17.14
C GLN A 166 2.67 3.07 16.40
N GLN A 167 1.70 3.95 16.51
CA GLN A 167 0.42 3.88 15.86
C GLN A 167 0.39 4.66 14.54
N LEU A 168 -0.64 4.42 13.74
CA LEU A 168 -0.95 5.26 12.59
C LEU A 168 -1.30 6.67 13.08
N ALA A 169 -0.58 7.68 12.60
CA ALA A 169 -0.71 9.05 13.07
C ALA A 169 -2.11 9.63 12.78
N ASP A 170 -2.67 10.36 13.75
CA ASP A 170 -4.01 10.94 13.70
C ASP A 170 -4.26 11.77 12.44
N ARG A 171 -3.27 12.56 12.02
CA ARG A 171 -3.37 13.40 10.82
C ARG A 171 -3.59 12.61 9.54
N TYR A 172 -3.30 11.32 9.54
CA TYR A 172 -3.40 10.47 8.35
C TYR A 172 -4.58 9.51 8.38
N SER A 173 -5.34 9.42 9.49
CA SER A 173 -6.46 8.48 9.57
C SER A 173 -7.54 8.96 10.52
N ASN A 174 -8.82 8.79 10.14
CA ASN A 174 -9.97 9.10 10.99
C ASN A 174 -10.43 7.89 11.81
N ASP A 175 -10.27 6.68 11.29
CA ASP A 175 -10.75 5.43 11.89
C ASP A 175 -9.63 4.53 12.43
N GLY A 176 -8.37 4.95 12.25
CA GLY A 176 -7.20 4.18 12.68
C GLY A 176 -6.75 3.10 11.70
N LEU A 177 -7.38 2.98 10.52
CA LEU A 177 -7.06 2.01 9.47
C LEU A 177 -6.93 2.64 8.10
N HIS A 178 -7.98 3.34 7.64
CA HIS A 178 -8.03 3.97 6.33
C HIS A 178 -7.43 5.37 6.39
N LEU A 179 -6.78 5.77 5.30
CA LEU A 179 -6.10 7.05 5.27
C LEU A 179 -7.07 8.20 4.94
N THR A 180 -6.73 9.38 5.42
CA THR A 180 -7.36 10.64 5.00
C THR A 180 -6.82 11.10 3.63
N THR A 181 -7.42 12.14 3.06
CA THR A 181 -6.89 12.78 1.84
C THR A 181 -5.41 13.17 1.99
N SER A 182 -5.00 13.68 3.16
CA SER A 182 -3.59 14.01 3.42
C SER A 182 -2.70 12.77 3.45
N GLY A 183 -3.17 11.64 3.97
CA GLY A 183 -2.45 10.37 3.94
C GLY A 183 -2.30 9.82 2.51
N TYR A 184 -3.35 9.90 1.69
CA TYR A 184 -3.26 9.47 0.29
C TYR A 184 -2.39 10.40 -0.57
N ARG A 185 -2.39 11.72 -0.32
CA ARG A 185 -1.44 12.65 -0.94
C ARG A 185 -0.01 12.33 -0.56
N LEU A 186 0.26 12.03 0.72
CA LEU A 186 1.58 11.61 1.16
C LEU A 186 2.09 10.39 0.37
N ILE A 187 1.25 9.37 0.14
CA ILE A 187 1.64 8.20 -0.68
C ILE A 187 2.05 8.66 -2.08
N ALA A 188 1.24 9.50 -2.73
CA ALA A 188 1.53 9.97 -4.08
C ALA A 188 2.84 10.78 -4.15
N ASP A 189 3.03 11.73 -3.22
CA ASP A 189 4.23 12.57 -3.15
C ASP A 189 5.50 11.73 -2.96
N ARG A 190 5.45 10.76 -2.05
CA ARG A 190 6.60 9.89 -1.76
C ARG A 190 6.89 8.91 -2.88
N LEU A 191 5.87 8.28 -3.47
CA LEU A 191 6.04 7.43 -4.65
C LEU A 191 6.64 8.22 -5.81
N TYR A 192 6.17 9.45 -6.05
CA TYR A 192 6.74 10.29 -7.09
C TYR A 192 8.22 10.59 -6.80
N GLN A 193 8.55 11.05 -5.60
CA GLN A 193 9.92 11.46 -5.24
C GLN A 193 10.91 10.29 -5.15
N GLU A 194 10.49 9.16 -4.60
CA GLU A 194 11.38 8.04 -4.26
C GLU A 194 11.49 7.00 -5.38
N VAL A 195 10.45 6.89 -6.20
CA VAL A 195 10.36 5.89 -7.26
C VAL A 195 10.42 6.53 -8.64
N PHE A 196 9.43 7.36 -8.99
CA PHE A 196 9.22 7.77 -10.37
C PHE A 196 10.05 8.98 -10.82
N ALA A 197 10.42 9.90 -9.92
CA ALA A 197 11.30 11.02 -10.28
C ALA A 197 12.78 10.60 -10.45
N ARG A 198 13.16 9.42 -9.93
CA ARG A 198 14.51 8.87 -10.07
C ARG A 198 14.68 8.00 -11.31
N ASP A 199 13.61 7.31 -11.71
CA ASP A 199 13.57 6.69 -13.01
C ASP A 199 13.41 7.81 -14.04
N GLU A 200 14.41 7.99 -14.91
CA GLU A 200 14.37 8.92 -16.03
C GLU A 200 13.21 8.53 -16.98
N LEU A 201 11.96 8.71 -16.52
CA LEU A 201 10.75 8.59 -17.33
C LEU A 201 10.66 9.73 -18.37
N SER A 202 11.70 10.57 -18.46
CA SER A 202 11.78 11.74 -19.34
C SER A 202 12.46 11.49 -20.69
N GLU A 203 13.03 10.32 -20.96
CA GLU A 203 13.54 10.03 -22.29
C GLU A 203 12.83 8.83 -22.92
N PRO A 204 12.20 8.98 -24.11
CA PRO A 204 11.86 7.84 -24.95
C PRO A 204 13.17 7.13 -25.26
N ARG A 205 13.25 5.81 -25.01
CA ARG A 205 14.38 4.99 -25.47
C ARG A 205 14.47 5.23 -26.98
N GLY A 206 15.48 6.02 -27.36
CA GLY A 206 15.81 6.24 -28.77
C GLY A 206 15.97 4.90 -29.45
N GLU A 207 15.36 4.80 -30.62
CA GLU A 207 15.46 3.69 -31.56
C GLU A 207 16.92 3.43 -31.94
#